data_0c8905d3eae220b95b52faaa28a6423e
#
_entry.id   0c8905d3eae220b95b52faaa28a6423e
#
_cell.length_a   1.000
_cell.length_b   1.000
_cell.length_c   1.000
_cell.angle_alpha   90.00
_cell.angle_beta   90.00
_cell.angle_gamma   90.00
#
_symmetry.space_group_name_H-M   'P 1'
#
loop_
_entity.id
_entity.type
_entity.pdbx_description
1 polymer ?
#
loop_
_entity_poly.entity_id
_entity_poly.type
_entity_poly.pdbx_seq_one_letter_code
_entity_poly.pdbx_strand_id
1 'polypeptide(L)'
;GDLAASGGYWISMNADRIYADESTVTGSIGIFGMLPNFTRALDKIGVHTDGVGTTRFAGAFDPTRPLDPAVGQVIQSVINKGYADFTGRVAQARSKPVEEIDGVARGRVWSGAQARERGLVDEFGGLKVAVADAAKRAKLGKDEAWRVRYIEKAATPFAQFITGFAGSRMGARLLDDTGLARILLARTAPELDTQLRFVENAANARDTGTPVKALAYCFCGF
;
A
#
# COMPACT_ATOMS: atom_id res chain seq x y z
N GLY A 1 -9.93 5.56 6.36
CA GLY A 1 -10.05 4.71 5.17
C GLY A 1 -9.82 3.26 5.54
N ASP A 2 -9.82 2.38 4.55
CA ASP A 2 -9.83 0.92 4.75
C ASP A 2 -8.49 0.36 5.21
N LEU A 3 -7.38 1.01 4.83
CA LEU A 3 -6.04 0.52 5.10
C LEU A 3 -5.07 1.66 5.40
N ALA A 4 -4.37 1.56 6.53
CA ALA A 4 -3.20 2.37 6.88
C ALA A 4 -2.24 1.52 7.74
N ALA A 5 -1.55 0.58 7.11
CA ALA A 5 -0.65 -0.36 7.78
C ALA A 5 0.81 -0.16 7.35
N SER A 6 1.77 -0.65 8.13
CA SER A 6 3.20 -0.54 7.84
C SER A 6 3.63 0.90 7.56
N GLY A 7 4.01 1.24 6.32
CA GLY A 7 4.32 2.62 5.93
C GLY A 7 3.17 3.60 6.16
N GLY A 8 1.91 3.15 6.00
CA GLY A 8 0.72 3.94 6.32
C GLY A 8 0.63 4.28 7.82
N TYR A 9 0.96 3.34 8.69
CA TYR A 9 1.06 3.61 10.13
C TYR A 9 2.26 4.51 10.45
N TRP A 10 3.40 4.30 9.77
CA TRP A 10 4.60 5.12 9.94
C TRP A 10 4.33 6.61 9.71
N ILE A 11 3.60 6.97 8.66
CA ILE A 11 3.30 8.39 8.39
C ILE A 11 2.23 8.97 9.31
N SER A 12 1.36 8.14 9.90
CA SER A 12 0.29 8.58 10.80
C SER A 12 0.66 8.60 12.29
N MET A 13 1.68 7.83 12.71
CA MET A 13 1.99 7.61 14.12
C MET A 13 2.26 8.89 14.92
N ASN A 14 2.80 9.94 14.28
CA ASN A 14 3.12 11.22 14.92
C ASN A 14 1.96 12.25 14.90
N ALA A 15 0.80 11.87 14.40
CA ALA A 15 -0.38 12.74 14.42
C ALA A 15 -0.85 12.94 15.88
N ASP A 16 -1.39 14.12 16.19
CA ASP A 16 -1.97 14.41 17.52
C ASP A 16 -3.14 13.48 17.84
N ARG A 17 -3.86 13.01 16.81
CA ARG A 17 -4.91 11.99 16.89
C ARG A 17 -4.93 11.13 15.65
N ILE A 18 -5.11 9.83 15.85
CA ILE A 18 -5.28 8.82 14.82
C ILE A 18 -6.71 8.33 14.88
N TYR A 19 -7.43 8.54 13.78
CA TYR A 19 -8.80 8.05 13.58
C TYR A 19 -8.79 6.86 12.64
N ALA A 20 -9.60 5.87 12.95
CA ALA A 20 -9.82 4.70 12.11
C ALA A 20 -11.27 4.22 12.22
N ASP A 21 -11.79 3.57 11.22
CA ASP A 21 -13.01 2.77 11.35
C ASP A 21 -12.68 1.45 12.05
N GLU A 22 -13.66 0.81 12.68
CA GLU A 22 -13.44 -0.45 13.41
C GLU A 22 -12.83 -1.56 12.53
N SER A 23 -13.18 -1.53 11.24
CA SER A 23 -12.71 -2.47 10.23
C SER A 23 -11.40 -2.06 9.53
N THR A 24 -10.89 -0.85 9.76
CA THR A 24 -9.65 -0.37 9.15
C THR A 24 -8.50 -1.35 9.41
N VAL A 25 -7.80 -1.76 8.37
CA VAL A 25 -6.60 -2.59 8.49
C VAL A 25 -5.41 -1.69 8.81
N THR A 26 -4.76 -1.91 9.98
CA THR A 26 -3.65 -1.07 10.44
C THR A 26 -2.59 -1.85 11.21
N GLY A 27 -1.66 -1.18 11.87
CA GLY A 27 -0.52 -1.82 12.52
C GLY A 27 0.55 -2.21 11.51
N SER A 28 0.86 -3.50 11.39
CA SER A 28 1.96 -4.01 10.57
C SER A 28 3.29 -3.30 10.87
N ILE A 29 3.51 -3.02 12.18
CA ILE A 29 4.73 -2.39 12.69
C ILE A 29 5.82 -3.46 12.64
N GLY A 30 6.57 -3.45 11.54
CA GLY A 30 7.57 -4.47 11.28
C GLY A 30 8.35 -4.19 10.01
N ILE A 31 9.48 -4.88 9.87
CA ILE A 31 10.32 -4.87 8.67
C ILE A 31 10.57 -6.31 8.28
N PHE A 32 10.47 -6.63 7.02
CA PHE A 32 10.89 -7.92 6.50
C PHE A 32 11.63 -7.74 5.18
N GLY A 33 12.47 -8.72 4.85
CA GLY A 33 13.11 -8.84 3.56
C GLY A 33 12.90 -10.25 2.99
N MET A 34 12.65 -10.34 1.69
CA MET A 34 12.53 -11.62 0.99
C MET A 34 13.50 -11.63 -0.19
N LEU A 35 14.40 -12.60 -0.19
CA LEU A 35 15.36 -12.83 -1.28
C LEU A 35 15.05 -14.21 -1.89
N PRO A 36 14.48 -14.25 -3.10
CA PRO A 36 14.27 -15.52 -3.79
C PRO A 36 15.64 -16.13 -4.14
N ASN A 37 15.76 -17.45 -3.98
CA ASN A 37 16.94 -18.20 -4.41
C ASN A 37 16.51 -19.49 -5.10
N PHE A 38 16.92 -19.67 -6.33
CA PHE A 38 16.54 -20.80 -7.18
C PHE A 38 17.70 -21.80 -7.40
N THR A 39 18.83 -21.63 -6.75
CA THR A 39 20.04 -22.46 -6.92
C THR A 39 19.71 -23.96 -6.89
N ARG A 40 19.03 -24.42 -5.83
CA ARG A 40 18.67 -25.84 -5.69
C ARG A 40 17.68 -26.34 -6.74
N ALA A 41 16.83 -25.48 -7.27
CA ALA A 41 15.90 -25.83 -8.34
C ALA A 41 16.65 -25.99 -9.67
N LEU A 42 17.60 -25.11 -9.95
CA LEU A 42 18.46 -25.14 -11.13
C LEU A 42 19.38 -26.38 -11.09
N ASP A 43 19.99 -26.68 -9.97
CA ASP A 43 20.83 -27.88 -9.77
C ASP A 43 20.08 -29.17 -10.13
N LYS A 44 18.78 -29.28 -9.79
CA LYS A 44 17.94 -30.45 -10.09
C LYS A 44 17.75 -30.70 -11.59
N ILE A 45 17.87 -29.67 -12.40
CA ILE A 45 17.76 -29.76 -13.87
C ILE A 45 19.10 -29.64 -14.58
N GLY A 46 20.21 -29.71 -13.81
CA GLY A 46 21.57 -29.65 -14.35
C GLY A 46 22.00 -28.28 -14.84
N VAL A 47 21.35 -27.19 -14.40
CA VAL A 47 21.71 -25.81 -14.77
C VAL A 47 22.52 -25.20 -13.66
N HIS A 48 23.72 -24.73 -13.99
CA HIS A 48 24.63 -24.04 -13.07
C HIS A 48 24.88 -22.63 -13.56
N THR A 49 24.91 -21.67 -12.63
CA THR A 49 25.17 -20.26 -12.95
C THR A 49 26.52 -19.84 -12.40
N ASP A 50 27.31 -19.22 -13.25
CA ASP A 50 28.59 -18.61 -12.92
C ASP A 50 28.63 -17.15 -13.41
N GLY A 51 29.66 -16.40 -13.06
CA GLY A 51 29.84 -15.03 -13.54
C GLY A 51 31.08 -14.39 -13.00
N VAL A 52 31.54 -13.41 -13.73
CA VAL A 52 32.70 -12.59 -13.40
C VAL A 52 32.22 -11.27 -12.80
N GLY A 53 32.83 -10.88 -11.70
CA GLY A 53 32.54 -9.62 -11.01
C GLY A 53 33.79 -8.82 -10.72
N THR A 54 33.71 -7.51 -10.73
CA THR A 54 34.81 -6.60 -10.38
C THR A 54 34.96 -6.37 -8.88
N THR A 55 33.97 -6.80 -8.08
CA THR A 55 33.97 -6.69 -6.62
C THR A 55 33.46 -7.99 -5.99
N ARG A 56 33.80 -8.21 -4.70
CA ARG A 56 33.28 -9.34 -3.92
C ARG A 56 31.76 -9.47 -3.94
N PHE A 57 31.04 -8.36 -4.00
CA PHE A 57 29.57 -8.34 -3.95
C PHE A 57 28.92 -8.22 -5.33
N ALA A 58 29.69 -8.34 -6.41
CA ALA A 58 29.12 -8.40 -7.75
C ALA A 58 28.20 -9.62 -7.87
N GLY A 59 26.97 -9.40 -8.33
CA GLY A 59 25.94 -10.45 -8.38
C GLY A 59 25.31 -10.84 -7.04
N ALA A 60 25.51 -10.05 -5.98
CA ALA A 60 25.02 -10.36 -4.63
C ALA A 60 23.51 -10.61 -4.53
N PHE A 61 22.71 -10.07 -5.45
CA PHE A 61 21.25 -10.23 -5.55
C PHE A 61 20.82 -11.13 -6.70
N ASP A 62 21.74 -11.86 -7.31
CA ASP A 62 21.40 -12.82 -8.36
C ASP A 62 20.67 -14.03 -7.74
N PRO A 63 19.39 -14.27 -8.07
CA PRO A 63 18.61 -15.34 -7.46
C PRO A 63 19.06 -16.73 -7.92
N THR A 64 19.90 -16.82 -8.94
CA THR A 64 20.43 -18.08 -9.48
C THR A 64 21.72 -18.52 -8.81
N ARG A 65 22.28 -17.69 -7.90
CA ARG A 65 23.50 -17.93 -7.14
C ARG A 65 23.23 -18.08 -5.64
N PRO A 66 24.04 -18.80 -4.89
CA PRO A 66 23.97 -18.80 -3.44
C PRO A 66 24.14 -17.38 -2.88
N LEU A 67 23.33 -17.02 -1.90
CA LEU A 67 23.49 -15.75 -1.19
C LEU A 67 24.82 -15.77 -0.41
N ASP A 68 25.68 -14.78 -0.63
CA ASP A 68 26.90 -14.60 0.18
C ASP A 68 26.50 -14.33 1.65
N PRO A 69 27.02 -15.09 2.63
CA PRO A 69 26.71 -14.90 4.04
C PRO A 69 26.95 -13.47 4.56
N ALA A 70 27.98 -12.78 4.03
CA ALA A 70 28.24 -11.38 4.42
C ALA A 70 27.14 -10.43 3.94
N VAL A 71 26.62 -10.67 2.72
CA VAL A 71 25.44 -9.92 2.21
C VAL A 71 24.22 -10.21 3.07
N GLY A 72 23.99 -11.47 3.45
CA GLY A 72 22.92 -11.86 4.37
C GLY A 72 23.02 -11.13 5.72
N GLN A 73 24.21 -11.01 6.29
CA GLN A 73 24.44 -10.24 7.53
C GLN A 73 24.14 -8.76 7.37
N VAL A 74 24.55 -8.15 6.26
CA VAL A 74 24.21 -6.74 5.98
C VAL A 74 22.72 -6.53 5.89
N ILE A 75 22.01 -7.39 5.16
CA ILE A 75 20.54 -7.31 5.04
C ILE A 75 19.89 -7.47 6.41
N GLN A 76 20.31 -8.46 7.20
CA GLN A 76 19.78 -8.67 8.55
C GLN A 76 20.03 -7.46 9.45
N SER A 77 21.20 -6.82 9.36
CA SER A 77 21.49 -5.61 10.13
C SER A 77 20.58 -4.43 9.75
N VAL A 78 20.26 -4.26 8.46
CA VAL A 78 19.32 -3.25 7.97
C VAL A 78 17.90 -3.53 8.48
N ILE A 79 17.48 -4.79 8.46
CA ILE A 79 16.16 -5.19 8.99
C ILE A 79 16.09 -4.92 10.49
N ASN A 80 17.10 -5.33 11.25
CA ASN A 80 17.13 -5.13 12.71
C ASN A 80 17.12 -3.64 13.05
N LYS A 81 17.91 -2.82 12.36
CA LYS A 81 17.97 -1.38 12.56
C LYS A 81 16.62 -0.75 12.21
N GLY A 82 16.06 -1.08 11.06
CA GLY A 82 14.75 -0.56 10.62
C GLY A 82 13.63 -0.92 11.59
N TYR A 83 13.65 -2.14 12.14
CA TYR A 83 12.68 -2.56 13.15
C TYR A 83 12.83 -1.77 14.46
N ALA A 84 14.06 -1.62 14.95
CA ALA A 84 14.34 -0.85 16.15
C ALA A 84 13.92 0.62 15.98
N ASP A 85 14.19 1.22 14.84
CA ASP A 85 13.78 2.59 14.52
C ASP A 85 12.25 2.72 14.46
N PHE A 86 11.56 1.76 13.86
CA PHE A 86 10.11 1.81 13.76
C PHE A 86 9.45 1.69 15.14
N THR A 87 9.80 0.66 15.91
CA THR A 87 9.24 0.44 17.24
C THR A 87 9.59 1.59 18.19
N GLY A 88 10.82 2.11 18.13
CA GLY A 88 11.26 3.26 18.95
C GLY A 88 10.46 4.52 18.64
N ARG A 89 10.23 4.83 17.36
CA ARG A 89 9.41 5.99 16.96
C ARG A 89 7.95 5.84 17.35
N VAL A 90 7.37 4.65 17.21
CA VAL A 90 5.99 4.39 17.67
C VAL A 90 5.92 4.52 19.18
N ALA A 91 6.88 3.99 19.95
CA ALA A 91 6.96 4.11 21.38
C ALA A 91 6.97 5.57 21.83
N GLN A 92 7.80 6.39 21.19
CA GLN A 92 7.85 7.82 21.44
C GLN A 92 6.52 8.52 21.11
N ALA A 93 5.97 8.26 19.92
CA ALA A 93 4.74 8.89 19.45
C ALA A 93 3.51 8.52 20.30
N ARG A 94 3.47 7.28 20.78
CA ARG A 94 2.38 6.77 21.63
C ARG A 94 2.64 6.89 23.13
N SER A 95 3.78 7.48 23.53
CA SER A 95 4.20 7.64 24.94
C SER A 95 4.17 6.31 25.71
N LYS A 96 4.66 5.25 25.08
CA LYS A 96 4.69 3.88 25.60
C LYS A 96 6.12 3.33 25.64
N PRO A 97 6.42 2.38 26.53
CA PRO A 97 7.69 1.65 26.50
C PRO A 97 7.85 0.87 25.18
N VAL A 98 9.09 0.75 24.69
CA VAL A 98 9.40 0.00 23.44
C VAL A 98 8.95 -1.46 23.57
N GLU A 99 9.09 -2.06 24.75
CA GLU A 99 8.71 -3.45 25.04
C GLU A 99 7.19 -3.65 24.88
N GLU A 100 6.38 -2.67 25.28
CA GLU A 100 4.92 -2.72 25.08
C GLU A 100 4.57 -2.65 23.60
N ILE A 101 5.26 -1.76 22.86
CA ILE A 101 5.08 -1.67 21.40
C ILE A 101 5.55 -2.96 20.71
N ASP A 102 6.69 -3.54 21.10
CA ASP A 102 7.15 -4.82 20.56
C ASP A 102 6.11 -5.92 20.77
N GLY A 103 5.44 -5.92 21.90
CA GLY A 103 4.34 -6.83 22.23
C GLY A 103 3.18 -6.80 21.23
N VAL A 104 2.93 -5.69 20.56
CA VAL A 104 1.87 -5.50 19.56
C VAL A 104 2.38 -5.30 18.13
N ALA A 105 3.71 -5.20 17.95
CA ALA A 105 4.40 -5.04 16.68
C ALA A 105 4.72 -6.40 16.01
N ARG A 106 5.93 -6.62 15.59
CA ARG A 106 6.44 -7.82 14.89
C ARG A 106 5.69 -8.10 13.59
N GLY A 107 5.32 -7.05 12.87
CA GLY A 107 4.58 -7.15 11.62
C GLY A 107 3.12 -7.57 11.75
N ARG A 108 2.58 -7.67 12.98
CA ARG A 108 1.18 -8.02 13.17
C ARG A 108 0.24 -6.95 12.66
N VAL A 109 -0.81 -7.40 12.01
CA VAL A 109 -1.88 -6.57 11.46
C VAL A 109 -3.07 -6.61 12.41
N TRP A 110 -3.72 -5.48 12.60
CA TRP A 110 -4.83 -5.31 13.51
C TRP A 110 -6.00 -4.65 12.80
N SER A 111 -7.23 -4.99 13.17
CA SER A 111 -8.38 -4.15 12.84
C SER A 111 -8.31 -2.84 13.62
N GLY A 112 -9.02 -1.80 13.17
CA GLY A 112 -9.09 -0.53 13.89
C GLY A 112 -9.59 -0.71 15.33
N ALA A 113 -10.57 -1.60 15.55
CA ALA A 113 -11.05 -1.96 16.88
C ALA A 113 -9.92 -2.53 17.75
N GLN A 114 -9.21 -3.53 17.24
CA GLN A 114 -8.09 -4.15 17.95
C GLN A 114 -6.91 -3.19 18.16
N ALA A 115 -6.65 -2.32 17.19
CA ALA A 115 -5.59 -1.32 17.27
C ALA A 115 -5.88 -0.26 18.34
N ARG A 116 -7.15 0.12 18.51
CA ARG A 116 -7.57 1.04 19.58
C ARG A 116 -7.37 0.44 20.96
N GLU A 117 -7.75 -0.81 21.19
CA GLU A 117 -7.52 -1.53 22.44
C GLU A 117 -6.02 -1.59 22.81
N ARG A 118 -5.15 -1.61 21.79
CA ARG A 118 -3.69 -1.66 21.95
C ARG A 118 -3.05 -0.26 22.03
N GLY A 119 -3.85 0.79 21.93
CA GLY A 119 -3.38 2.18 21.98
C GLY A 119 -2.63 2.64 20.72
N LEU A 120 -2.84 1.95 19.59
CA LEU A 120 -2.28 2.33 18.29
C LEU A 120 -3.19 3.31 17.53
N VAL A 121 -4.48 3.34 17.87
CA VAL A 121 -5.51 4.25 17.34
C VAL A 121 -6.17 4.95 18.53
N ASP A 122 -6.54 6.21 18.37
CA ASP A 122 -7.10 7.00 19.46
C ASP A 122 -8.62 6.91 19.50
N GLU A 123 -9.28 7.11 18.34
CA GLU A 123 -10.73 7.16 18.26
C GLU A 123 -11.26 6.53 16.96
N PHE A 124 -12.54 6.13 17.00
CA PHE A 124 -13.23 5.72 15.80
C PHE A 124 -13.80 6.93 15.05
N GLY A 125 -13.68 6.90 13.74
CA GLY A 125 -14.23 7.91 12.87
C GLY A 125 -13.60 7.95 11.49
N GLY A 126 -14.40 8.39 10.52
CA GLY A 126 -13.94 8.62 9.16
C GLY A 126 -13.34 10.02 8.96
N LEU A 127 -13.00 10.34 7.71
CA LEU A 127 -12.37 11.60 7.33
C LEU A 127 -13.11 12.85 7.83
N LYS A 128 -14.46 12.85 7.82
CA LYS A 128 -15.24 14.00 8.29
C LYS A 128 -14.99 14.29 9.77
N VAL A 129 -14.95 13.25 10.60
CA VAL A 129 -14.70 13.36 12.05
C VAL A 129 -13.28 13.86 12.29
N ALA A 130 -12.30 13.30 11.62
CA ALA A 130 -10.90 13.72 11.73
C ALA A 130 -10.69 15.19 11.31
N VAL A 131 -11.33 15.63 10.22
CA VAL A 131 -11.27 17.03 9.76
C VAL A 131 -11.94 17.98 10.75
N ALA A 132 -13.09 17.61 11.30
CA ALA A 132 -13.79 18.42 12.30
C ALA A 132 -12.95 18.57 13.60
N ASP A 133 -12.34 17.48 14.08
CA ASP A 133 -11.42 17.54 15.23
C ASP A 133 -10.17 18.39 14.94
N ALA A 134 -9.60 18.24 13.74
CA ALA A 134 -8.46 19.08 13.32
C ALA A 134 -8.82 20.57 13.31
N ALA A 135 -9.99 20.94 12.76
CA ALA A 135 -10.48 22.31 12.76
C ALA A 135 -10.69 22.84 14.20
N LYS A 136 -11.27 22.03 15.07
CA LYS A 136 -11.46 22.36 16.50
C LYS A 136 -10.12 22.59 17.22
N ARG A 137 -9.14 21.72 17.00
CA ARG A 137 -7.78 21.85 17.59
C ARG A 137 -7.06 23.07 17.07
N ALA A 138 -7.21 23.36 15.78
CA ALA A 138 -6.68 24.56 15.14
C ALA A 138 -7.44 25.86 15.53
N LYS A 139 -8.49 25.76 16.36
CA LYS A 139 -9.32 26.89 16.81
C LYS A 139 -9.92 27.71 15.66
N LEU A 140 -10.32 27.04 14.57
CA LEU A 140 -10.84 27.70 13.36
C LEU A 140 -12.29 28.22 13.52
N GLY A 141 -12.89 28.11 14.72
CA GLY A 141 -14.25 28.57 14.99
C GLY A 141 -15.31 27.47 14.74
N LYS A 142 -16.57 27.89 14.52
CA LYS A 142 -17.66 26.96 14.24
C LYS A 142 -17.57 26.40 12.80
N ASP A 143 -18.23 25.29 12.55
CA ASP A 143 -18.17 24.54 11.26
C ASP A 143 -18.49 25.40 10.01
N GLU A 144 -19.24 26.47 10.16
CA GLU A 144 -19.54 27.41 9.07
C GLU A 144 -18.43 28.42 8.77
N ALA A 145 -17.42 28.52 9.65
CA ALA A 145 -16.34 29.50 9.54
C ALA A 145 -15.12 29.01 8.75
N TRP A 146 -15.06 27.73 8.40
CA TRP A 146 -13.93 27.13 7.66
C TRP A 146 -14.39 26.27 6.50
N ARG A 147 -13.50 26.05 5.54
CA ARG A 147 -13.78 25.24 4.33
C ARG A 147 -12.64 24.25 4.10
N VAL A 148 -13.01 23.03 3.74
CA VAL A 148 -12.06 22.02 3.25
C VAL A 148 -11.71 22.33 1.80
N ARG A 149 -10.42 22.48 1.51
CA ARG A 149 -9.91 22.60 0.15
C ARG A 149 -9.06 21.39 -0.18
N TYR A 150 -9.49 20.61 -1.14
CA TYR A 150 -8.70 19.52 -1.68
C TYR A 150 -7.64 20.10 -2.63
N ILE A 151 -6.37 19.76 -2.37
CA ILE A 151 -5.25 20.16 -3.23
C ILE A 151 -4.89 18.92 -4.06
N GLU A 152 -5.40 18.90 -5.28
CA GLU A 152 -5.14 17.83 -6.23
C GLU A 152 -4.15 18.29 -7.29
N LYS A 153 -3.40 17.33 -7.84
CA LYS A 153 -2.53 17.61 -8.96
C LYS A 153 -3.40 17.98 -10.16
N ALA A 154 -3.19 19.14 -10.73
CA ALA A 154 -3.94 19.58 -11.90
C ALA A 154 -3.84 18.52 -13.01
N ALA A 155 -4.96 18.08 -13.54
CA ALA A 155 -4.98 17.17 -14.67
C ALA A 155 -4.27 17.84 -15.86
N THR A 156 -3.45 17.07 -16.57
CA THR A 156 -2.76 17.59 -17.76
C THR A 156 -3.78 18.09 -18.80
N PRO A 157 -3.45 19.09 -19.61
CA PRO A 157 -4.37 19.58 -20.65
C PRO A 157 -4.91 18.46 -21.54
N PHE A 158 -4.11 17.44 -21.80
CA PHE A 158 -4.52 16.26 -22.55
C PHE A 158 -5.55 15.40 -21.78
N ALA A 159 -5.35 15.18 -20.48
CA ALA A 159 -6.32 14.45 -19.65
C ALA A 159 -7.65 15.21 -19.55
N GLN A 160 -7.61 16.54 -19.43
CA GLN A 160 -8.82 17.39 -19.44
C GLN A 160 -9.56 17.30 -20.79
N PHE A 161 -8.84 17.33 -21.91
CA PHE A 161 -9.43 17.16 -23.23
C PHE A 161 -10.09 15.78 -23.38
N ILE A 162 -9.40 14.72 -22.98
CA ILE A 162 -9.93 13.32 -23.06
C ILE A 162 -11.16 13.16 -22.18
N THR A 163 -11.14 13.65 -20.93
CA THR A 163 -12.31 13.54 -20.03
C THR A 163 -13.49 14.38 -20.54
N GLY A 164 -13.23 15.57 -21.07
CA GLY A 164 -14.25 16.40 -21.69
C GLY A 164 -14.86 15.75 -22.96
N PHE A 165 -14.01 15.17 -23.81
CA PHE A 165 -14.45 14.47 -25.02
C PHE A 165 -15.23 13.17 -24.68
N ALA A 166 -14.72 12.36 -23.76
CA ALA A 166 -15.38 11.12 -23.31
C ALA A 166 -16.75 11.39 -22.65
N GLY A 167 -16.92 12.53 -21.97
CA GLY A 167 -18.18 12.97 -21.38
C GLY A 167 -19.19 13.53 -22.43
N SER A 168 -18.77 13.77 -23.66
CA SER A 168 -19.66 14.19 -24.74
C SER A 168 -20.41 12.99 -25.36
N ARG A 169 -21.69 13.20 -25.79
CA ARG A 169 -22.48 12.15 -26.44
C ARG A 169 -21.78 11.54 -27.68
N MET A 170 -20.97 12.31 -28.36
CA MET A 170 -20.21 11.88 -29.56
C MET A 170 -18.98 11.08 -29.14
N GLY A 171 -18.26 11.52 -28.12
CA GLY A 171 -17.11 10.79 -27.55
C GLY A 171 -17.49 9.43 -26.98
N ALA A 172 -18.59 9.36 -26.23
CA ALA A 172 -19.09 8.11 -25.66
C ALA A 172 -19.40 7.07 -26.73
N ARG A 173 -20.07 7.45 -27.84
CA ARG A 173 -20.37 6.54 -28.95
C ARG A 173 -19.12 6.05 -29.70
N LEU A 174 -18.18 6.96 -29.97
CA LEU A 174 -16.91 6.60 -30.64
C LEU A 174 -16.03 5.68 -29.80
N LEU A 175 -16.07 5.84 -28.47
CA LEU A 175 -15.30 5.05 -27.53
C LEU A 175 -15.86 3.64 -27.36
N ASP A 176 -17.20 3.50 -27.46
CA ASP A 176 -17.90 2.22 -27.30
C ASP A 176 -17.70 1.32 -28.54
N ASP A 177 -17.76 1.90 -29.76
CA ASP A 177 -17.70 1.15 -31.02
C ASP A 177 -16.28 0.70 -31.43
N THR A 178 -15.22 1.36 -30.96
CA THR A 178 -13.88 1.17 -31.54
C THR A 178 -12.86 0.51 -30.60
N GLY A 179 -13.23 0.20 -29.37
CA GLY A 179 -12.28 -0.30 -28.37
C GLY A 179 -11.19 0.72 -27.98
N LEU A 180 -11.21 1.93 -28.59
CA LEU A 180 -10.28 3.03 -28.26
C LEU A 180 -10.40 3.49 -26.80
N ALA A 181 -11.59 3.33 -26.19
CA ALA A 181 -11.79 3.58 -24.78
C ALA A 181 -10.81 2.79 -23.92
N ARG A 182 -10.60 1.52 -24.21
CA ARG A 182 -9.67 0.65 -23.48
C ARG A 182 -8.21 1.07 -23.66
N ILE A 183 -7.82 1.44 -24.88
CA ILE A 183 -6.44 1.86 -25.17
C ILE A 183 -6.14 3.20 -24.48
N LEU A 184 -7.10 4.11 -24.45
CA LEU A 184 -6.98 5.39 -23.75
C LEU A 184 -6.99 5.20 -22.23
N LEU A 185 -7.87 4.35 -21.70
CA LEU A 185 -7.93 4.03 -20.28
C LEU A 185 -6.61 3.39 -19.80
N ALA A 186 -6.07 2.43 -20.53
CA ALA A 186 -4.79 1.79 -20.21
C ALA A 186 -3.61 2.77 -20.17
N ARG A 187 -3.66 3.85 -20.96
CA ARG A 187 -2.60 4.87 -20.99
C ARG A 187 -2.80 6.00 -19.99
N THR A 188 -4.04 6.38 -19.68
CA THR A 188 -4.34 7.56 -18.84
C THR A 188 -4.68 7.19 -17.40
N ALA A 189 -5.18 5.99 -17.18
CA ALA A 189 -5.54 5.47 -15.87
C ALA A 189 -5.27 3.96 -15.78
N PRO A 190 -4.00 3.52 -15.76
CA PRO A 190 -3.62 2.12 -15.78
C PRO A 190 -4.18 1.32 -14.59
N GLU A 191 -4.39 1.97 -13.47
CA GLU A 191 -5.00 1.37 -12.27
C GLU A 191 -6.47 1.01 -12.51
N LEU A 192 -7.21 1.87 -13.18
CA LEU A 192 -8.62 1.64 -13.52
C LEU A 192 -8.77 0.54 -14.59
N ASP A 193 -7.88 0.49 -15.58
CA ASP A 193 -7.85 -0.59 -16.58
C ASP A 193 -7.57 -1.95 -15.91
N THR A 194 -6.67 -1.98 -14.95
CA THR A 194 -6.36 -3.20 -14.18
C THR A 194 -7.58 -3.68 -13.37
N GLN A 195 -8.31 -2.75 -12.77
CA GLN A 195 -9.52 -3.05 -11.99
C GLN A 195 -10.66 -3.57 -12.89
N LEU A 196 -10.86 -2.96 -14.03
CA LEU A 196 -11.88 -3.39 -14.99
C LEU A 196 -11.57 -4.78 -15.55
N ARG A 197 -10.31 -5.07 -15.91
CA ARG A 197 -9.88 -6.41 -16.36
C ARG A 197 -10.09 -7.46 -15.28
N PHE A 198 -9.84 -7.11 -14.03
CA PHE A 198 -10.08 -8.00 -12.91
C PHE A 198 -11.56 -8.36 -12.77
N VAL A 199 -12.45 -7.36 -12.82
CA VAL A 199 -13.92 -7.57 -12.76
C VAL A 199 -14.42 -8.38 -13.97
N GLU A 200 -13.92 -8.09 -15.17
CA GLU A 200 -14.25 -8.86 -16.37
C GLU A 200 -13.80 -10.32 -16.28
N ASN A 201 -12.57 -10.55 -15.85
CA ASN A 201 -12.05 -11.90 -15.64
C ASN A 201 -12.84 -12.67 -14.59
N ALA A 202 -13.27 -11.98 -13.52
CA ALA A 202 -14.12 -12.55 -12.48
C ALA A 202 -15.54 -12.88 -12.99
N ALA A 203 -16.09 -12.04 -13.85
CA ALA A 203 -17.39 -12.28 -14.51
C ALA A 203 -17.31 -13.46 -15.47
N ASN A 204 -16.28 -13.49 -16.34
CA ASN A 204 -16.06 -14.55 -17.32
C ASN A 204 -15.72 -15.91 -16.65
N ALA A 205 -15.07 -15.91 -15.49
CA ALA A 205 -14.79 -17.14 -14.73
C ALA A 205 -16.06 -17.83 -14.22
N ARG A 206 -17.16 -17.10 -14.07
CA ARG A 206 -18.47 -17.68 -13.73
C ARG A 206 -19.09 -18.45 -14.92
N ASP A 207 -18.86 -17.98 -16.12
CA ASP A 207 -19.40 -18.61 -17.34
C ASP A 207 -18.63 -19.88 -17.74
N THR A 208 -17.36 -19.99 -17.37
CA THR A 208 -16.52 -21.15 -17.71
C THR A 208 -16.62 -22.31 -16.71
N GLY A 209 -17.47 -22.19 -15.68
CA GLY A 209 -17.73 -23.27 -14.71
C GLY A 209 -16.56 -23.58 -13.77
N THR A 210 -15.48 -22.81 -13.78
CA THR A 210 -14.38 -22.93 -12.84
C THR A 210 -14.73 -22.24 -11.52
N PRO A 211 -14.81 -22.94 -10.39
CA PRO A 211 -15.16 -22.31 -9.12
C PRO A 211 -14.05 -21.34 -8.70
N VAL A 212 -14.35 -20.04 -8.63
CA VAL A 212 -13.46 -19.06 -8.01
C VAL A 212 -13.41 -19.39 -6.51
N LYS A 213 -12.30 -19.95 -6.05
CA LYS A 213 -12.15 -20.41 -4.66
C LYS A 213 -11.88 -19.28 -3.67
N ALA A 214 -11.31 -18.17 -4.09
CA ALA A 214 -11.17 -16.94 -3.31
C ALA A 214 -10.90 -15.76 -4.24
N LEU A 215 -11.56 -14.63 -3.98
CA LEU A 215 -11.32 -13.37 -4.64
C LEU A 215 -11.05 -12.32 -3.55
N ALA A 216 -9.80 -11.93 -3.39
CA ALA A 216 -9.42 -10.81 -2.53
C ALA A 216 -8.89 -9.67 -3.40
N TYR A 217 -9.61 -8.55 -3.41
CA TYR A 217 -9.20 -7.34 -4.09
C TYR A 217 -9.22 -6.16 -3.12
N CYS A 218 -8.13 -5.40 -3.08
CA CYS A 218 -8.06 -4.20 -2.28
C CYS A 218 -8.39 -2.99 -3.17
N PHE A 219 -9.50 -2.32 -2.91
CA PHE A 219 -9.84 -1.03 -3.52
C PHE A 219 -9.09 0.14 -2.85
N CYS A 220 -7.90 -0.09 -2.36
CA CYS A 220 -7.12 0.85 -1.54
C CYS A 220 -6.40 1.95 -2.36
N GLY A 221 -6.84 2.27 -3.54
CA GLY A 221 -6.17 3.17 -4.47
C GLY A 221 -6.93 4.45 -4.85
N PHE A 222 -7.84 4.93 -3.98
CA PHE A 222 -8.53 6.22 -4.19
C PHE A 222 -8.30 7.19 -3.08
#